data_b1ca8c081ce437639a57fa5aaf853ecd
#
_entry.id   b1ca8c081ce437639a57fa5aaf853ecd
#
_cell.length_a   1.000
_cell.length_b   1.000
_cell.length_c   1.000
_cell.angle_alpha   90.00
_cell.angle_beta   90.00
_cell.angle_gamma   90.00
#
_symmetry.space_group_name_H-M   'P 1'
#
loop_
_entity.id
_entity.type
_entity.pdbx_description
1 polymer ?
#
loop_
_entity_poly.entity_id
_entity_poly.type
_entity_poly.pdbx_seq_one_letter_code
_entity_poly.pdbx_strand_id
1 'polypeptide(L)'
;MCIRDSGYTNDPTALFCGLVSEKERTIWVFDELYEKALTNRAICDRITGMGYGKERIKADCAEPKSIDELRDAGLHRIRAARKGKDSVNNGIQYIQGYTIIVHPRCVNFITEISNYTWSEDKFGAKINVPIDDFNHLMDAMRYGLEDMLVGPAFSFD
;
A
#
# COMPACT_ATOMS: atom_id res chain seq x y z
N MET A 1 0.95 -8.12 -0.59
CA MET A 1 1.51 -7.16 0.38
C MET A 1 2.10 -5.97 -0.34
N CYS A 2 2.07 -4.81 0.28
CA CYS A 2 2.72 -3.62 -0.28
C CYS A 2 3.36 -2.77 0.81
N ILE A 3 4.58 -2.30 0.55
CA ILE A 3 5.32 -1.35 1.38
C ILE A 3 5.22 0.03 0.74
N ARG A 4 4.88 1.04 1.53
CA ARG A 4 5.13 2.43 1.23
C ARG A 4 6.22 2.96 2.16
N ASP A 5 7.31 3.41 1.58
CA ASP A 5 8.43 4.03 2.28
C ASP A 5 8.83 5.31 1.57
N SER A 6 8.54 6.45 2.19
CA SER A 6 8.85 7.77 1.63
C SER A 6 10.34 8.13 1.69
N GLY A 7 11.15 7.36 2.45
CA GLY A 7 12.56 7.67 2.70
C GLY A 7 12.78 8.86 3.64
N TYR A 8 11.71 9.53 4.10
CA TYR A 8 11.81 10.61 5.08
C TYR A 8 11.74 10.07 6.51
N THR A 9 12.58 10.59 7.40
CA THR A 9 12.66 10.13 8.79
C THR A 9 11.37 10.38 9.60
N ASN A 10 10.56 11.32 9.18
CA ASN A 10 9.30 11.66 9.84
C ASN A 10 8.11 10.82 9.40
N ASP A 11 8.17 10.25 8.20
CA ASP A 11 7.10 9.41 7.68
C ASP A 11 7.33 7.95 8.10
N PRO A 12 6.26 7.21 8.40
CA PRO A 12 6.38 5.80 8.71
C PRO A 12 6.65 4.97 7.46
N THR A 13 7.40 3.89 7.63
CA THR A 13 7.35 2.76 6.72
C THR A 13 6.04 2.01 6.99
N ALA A 14 5.21 1.89 5.98
CA ALA A 14 3.90 1.27 6.08
C ALA A 14 3.82 0.01 5.21
N LEU A 15 3.56 -1.15 5.83
CA LEU A 15 3.29 -2.41 5.13
C LEU A 15 1.82 -2.77 5.27
N PHE A 16 1.15 -2.92 4.16
CA PHE A 16 -0.19 -3.48 4.05
C PHE A 16 -0.12 -4.98 3.78
N CYS A 17 -0.82 -5.78 4.58
CA CYS A 17 -0.97 -7.21 4.40
C CYS A 17 -2.45 -7.56 4.21
N GLY A 18 -2.81 -8.01 3.02
CA GLY A 18 -4.20 -8.30 2.70
C GLY A 18 -4.40 -9.49 1.77
N LEU A 19 -5.61 -10.02 1.82
CA LEU A 19 -6.15 -10.99 0.87
C LEU A 19 -7.30 -10.33 0.11
N VAL A 20 -7.45 -10.66 -1.15
CA VAL A 20 -8.49 -10.08 -2.00
C VAL A 20 -9.25 -11.17 -2.75
N SER A 21 -10.57 -11.08 -2.72
CA SER A 21 -11.47 -11.87 -3.55
C SER A 21 -12.22 -10.94 -4.49
N GLU A 22 -11.92 -11.01 -5.78
CA GLU A 22 -12.67 -10.27 -6.81
C GLU A 22 -14.11 -10.79 -6.92
N LYS A 23 -14.30 -12.11 -6.78
CA LYS A 23 -15.62 -12.74 -6.84
C LYS A 23 -16.53 -12.26 -5.72
N GLU A 24 -16.01 -12.16 -4.50
CA GLU A 24 -16.77 -11.71 -3.33
C GLU A 24 -16.69 -10.20 -3.14
N ARG A 25 -15.89 -9.50 -3.95
CA ARG A 25 -15.58 -8.08 -3.83
C ARG A 25 -15.22 -7.69 -2.40
N THR A 26 -14.30 -8.46 -1.83
CA THR A 26 -13.89 -8.31 -0.42
C THR A 26 -12.37 -8.27 -0.30
N ILE A 27 -11.89 -7.38 0.55
CA ILE A 27 -10.49 -7.24 0.94
C ILE A 27 -10.42 -7.53 2.44
N TRP A 28 -9.62 -8.52 2.83
CA TRP A 28 -9.31 -8.80 4.23
C TRP A 28 -7.93 -8.24 4.55
N VAL A 29 -7.87 -7.30 5.48
CA VAL A 29 -6.63 -6.74 6.00
C VAL A 29 -6.32 -7.47 7.30
N PHE A 30 -5.28 -8.29 7.31
CA PHE A 30 -5.00 -9.19 8.42
C PHE A 30 -3.76 -8.82 9.22
N ASP A 31 -2.85 -8.02 8.67
CA ASP A 31 -1.63 -7.57 9.36
C ASP A 31 -1.12 -6.25 8.80
N GLU A 32 -0.27 -5.57 9.56
CA GLU A 32 0.36 -4.32 9.17
C GLU A 32 1.73 -4.16 9.82
N LEU A 33 2.61 -3.39 9.19
CA LEU A 33 3.76 -2.77 9.84
C LEU A 33 3.64 -1.26 9.68
N TYR A 34 3.86 -0.52 10.77
CA TYR A 34 3.76 0.93 10.78
C TYR A 34 4.79 1.50 11.76
N GLU A 35 5.98 1.79 11.26
CA GLU A 35 7.11 2.17 12.10
C GLU A 35 7.97 3.24 11.43
N LYS A 36 8.41 4.23 12.19
CA LYS A 36 9.26 5.32 11.69
C LYS A 36 10.74 4.95 11.77
N ALA A 37 11.53 5.63 10.94
CA ALA A 37 12.99 5.58 10.98
C ALA A 37 13.60 4.17 10.81
N LEU A 38 12.95 3.32 10.00
CA LEU A 38 13.52 2.02 9.65
C LEU A 38 14.53 2.14 8.51
N THR A 39 15.69 1.48 8.68
CA THR A 39 16.61 1.21 7.58
C THR A 39 16.06 0.10 6.69
N ASN A 40 16.54 -0.03 5.45
CA ASN A 40 16.15 -1.13 4.57
C ASN A 40 16.42 -2.50 5.20
N ARG A 41 17.52 -2.64 5.92
CA ARG A 41 17.82 -3.87 6.67
C ARG A 41 16.79 -4.14 7.76
N ALA A 42 16.42 -3.13 8.54
CA ALA A 42 15.41 -3.26 9.59
C ALA A 42 14.03 -3.60 9.01
N ILE A 43 13.64 -3.01 7.87
CA ILE A 43 12.42 -3.37 7.16
C ILE A 43 12.42 -4.86 6.78
N CYS A 44 13.51 -5.34 6.19
CA CYS A 44 13.64 -6.75 5.84
C CYS A 44 13.54 -7.66 7.08
N ASP A 45 14.20 -7.30 8.16
CA ASP A 45 14.18 -8.08 9.41
C ASP A 45 12.77 -8.10 10.03
N ARG A 46 12.05 -6.98 10.01
CA ARG A 46 10.64 -6.91 10.48
C ARG A 46 9.74 -7.81 9.66
N ILE A 47 9.77 -7.71 8.33
CA ILE A 47 8.92 -8.50 7.44
C ILE A 47 9.23 -9.99 7.55
N THR A 48 10.50 -10.36 7.64
CA THR A 48 10.93 -11.73 7.84
C THR A 48 10.47 -12.27 9.20
N GLY A 49 10.60 -11.45 10.25
CA GLY A 49 10.14 -11.79 11.60
C GLY A 49 8.62 -11.97 11.70
N MET A 50 7.85 -11.27 10.87
CA MET A 50 6.39 -11.45 10.73
C MET A 50 6.02 -12.73 9.96
N GLY A 51 6.98 -13.43 9.34
CA GLY A 51 6.76 -14.63 8.54
C GLY A 51 6.50 -14.38 7.05
N TYR A 52 6.67 -13.14 6.57
CA TYR A 52 6.30 -12.76 5.20
C TYR A 52 7.49 -12.59 4.24
N GLY A 53 8.69 -12.99 4.65
CA GLY A 53 9.91 -12.82 3.84
C GLY A 53 9.89 -13.52 2.48
N LYS A 54 9.02 -14.52 2.28
CA LYS A 54 8.88 -15.26 1.01
C LYS A 54 7.67 -14.81 0.18
N GLU A 55 6.88 -13.88 0.68
CA GLU A 55 5.68 -13.41 0.00
C GLU A 55 6.00 -12.46 -1.16
N ARG A 56 5.03 -12.28 -2.04
CA ARG A 56 5.11 -11.25 -3.07
C ARG A 56 4.84 -9.90 -2.43
N ILE A 57 5.78 -8.98 -2.59
CA ILE A 57 5.70 -7.65 -2.02
C ILE A 57 5.87 -6.63 -3.14
N LYS A 58 4.96 -5.67 -3.20
CA LYS A 58 5.16 -4.45 -3.99
C LYS A 58 5.77 -3.38 -3.10
N ALA A 59 6.54 -2.50 -3.67
CA ALA A 59 7.18 -1.43 -2.93
C ALA A 59 7.07 -0.11 -3.67
N ASP A 60 6.50 0.89 -3.01
CA ASP A 60 6.60 2.29 -3.36
C ASP A 60 7.67 2.93 -2.48
N CYS A 61 8.91 2.92 -2.96
CA CYS A 61 10.05 3.52 -2.28
C CYS A 61 10.47 4.81 -3.00
N ALA A 62 10.91 5.79 -2.23
CA ALA A 62 11.39 7.07 -2.76
C ALA A 62 12.62 6.90 -3.66
N GLU A 63 13.49 5.94 -3.31
CA GLU A 63 14.71 5.63 -4.05
C GLU A 63 14.64 4.24 -4.68
N PRO A 64 14.81 4.09 -5.99
CA PRO A 64 14.80 2.79 -6.68
C PRO A 64 15.81 1.79 -6.10
N LYS A 65 16.97 2.25 -5.68
CA LYS A 65 18.00 1.39 -5.10
C LYS A 65 17.56 0.75 -3.78
N SER A 66 16.60 1.33 -3.06
CA SER A 66 16.05 0.74 -1.84
C SER A 66 15.38 -0.61 -2.10
N ILE A 67 14.75 -0.77 -3.27
CA ILE A 67 14.13 -2.05 -3.67
C ILE A 67 15.21 -3.12 -3.91
N ASP A 68 16.31 -2.75 -4.54
CA ASP A 68 17.44 -3.66 -4.76
C ASP A 68 18.07 -4.07 -3.42
N GLU A 69 18.27 -3.12 -2.51
CA GLU A 69 18.79 -3.40 -1.17
C GLU A 69 17.87 -4.33 -0.37
N LEU A 70 16.54 -4.15 -0.44
CA LEU A 70 15.56 -5.02 0.21
C LEU A 70 15.57 -6.43 -0.39
N ARG A 71 15.73 -6.52 -1.71
CA ARG A 71 15.86 -7.81 -2.41
C ARG A 71 17.14 -8.53 -2.00
N ASP A 72 18.26 -7.84 -1.98
CA ASP A 72 19.57 -8.38 -1.58
C ASP A 72 19.60 -8.77 -0.10
N ALA A 73 18.85 -8.07 0.74
CA ALA A 73 18.69 -8.39 2.16
C ALA A 73 17.84 -9.64 2.43
N GLY A 74 17.07 -10.11 1.45
CA GLY A 74 16.31 -11.35 1.57
C GLY A 74 14.87 -11.34 1.08
N LEU A 75 14.32 -10.18 0.71
CA LEU A 75 12.96 -10.08 0.15
C LEU A 75 12.99 -10.34 -1.36
N HIS A 76 13.27 -11.57 -1.77
CA HIS A 76 13.56 -11.92 -3.17
C HIS A 76 12.39 -11.72 -4.12
N ARG A 77 11.15 -11.64 -3.62
CA ARG A 77 9.94 -11.46 -4.44
C ARG A 77 9.38 -10.03 -4.39
N ILE A 78 10.22 -9.07 -3.97
CA ILE A 78 9.86 -7.64 -3.97
C ILE A 78 9.97 -7.05 -5.37
N ARG A 79 9.02 -6.20 -5.73
CA ARG A 79 8.98 -5.48 -7.01
C ARG A 79 8.50 -4.06 -6.79
N ALA A 80 8.93 -3.14 -7.65
CA ALA A 80 8.46 -1.77 -7.64
C ALA A 80 6.95 -1.70 -7.94
N ALA A 81 6.24 -0.83 -7.23
CA ALA A 81 4.89 -0.43 -7.58
C ALA A 81 4.90 0.41 -8.87
N ARG A 82 3.83 0.35 -9.64
CA ARG A 82 3.66 1.14 -10.87
C ARG A 82 2.96 2.45 -10.53
N LYS A 83 3.50 3.54 -11.05
CA LYS A 83 2.89 4.88 -10.90
C LYS A 83 2.39 5.30 -12.28
N GLY A 84 1.10 5.15 -12.53
CA GLY A 84 0.45 5.58 -13.77
C GLY A 84 -0.25 6.93 -13.58
N LYS A 85 -0.54 7.61 -14.69
CA LYS A 85 -1.40 8.79 -14.71
C LYS A 85 -2.78 8.40 -14.15
N ASP A 86 -3.34 9.26 -13.30
CA ASP A 86 -4.66 9.07 -12.66
C ASP A 86 -4.77 7.81 -11.78
N SER A 87 -3.66 7.13 -11.47
CA SER A 87 -3.66 5.88 -10.72
C SER A 87 -4.24 6.03 -9.30
N VAL A 88 -4.13 7.22 -8.69
CA VAL A 88 -4.66 7.48 -7.34
C VAL A 88 -6.19 7.40 -7.35
N ASN A 89 -6.85 8.22 -8.17
CA ASN A 89 -8.31 8.28 -8.23
C ASN A 89 -8.91 6.97 -8.75
N ASN A 90 -8.31 6.37 -9.76
CA ASN A 90 -8.75 5.08 -10.29
C ASN A 90 -8.62 3.97 -9.25
N GLY A 91 -7.54 3.95 -8.48
CA GLY A 91 -7.33 3.01 -7.39
C GLY A 91 -8.35 3.19 -6.25
N ILE A 92 -8.62 4.43 -5.85
CA ILE A 92 -9.64 4.73 -4.84
C ILE A 92 -11.02 4.26 -5.30
N GLN A 93 -11.43 4.60 -6.53
CA GLN A 93 -12.72 4.17 -7.10
C GLN A 93 -12.85 2.65 -7.15
N TYR A 94 -11.78 1.94 -7.51
CA TYR A 94 -11.76 0.49 -7.54
C TYR A 94 -12.00 -0.08 -6.13
N ILE A 95 -11.28 0.41 -5.13
CA ILE A 95 -11.37 -0.06 -3.74
C ILE A 95 -12.74 0.26 -3.13
N GLN A 96 -13.35 1.39 -3.48
CA GLN A 96 -14.70 1.75 -3.02
C GLN A 96 -15.78 0.75 -3.41
N GLY A 97 -15.54 -0.06 -4.45
CA GLY A 97 -16.43 -1.15 -4.84
C GLY A 97 -16.28 -2.44 -4.03
N TYR A 98 -15.42 -2.45 -3.00
CA TYR A 98 -15.13 -3.62 -2.18
C TYR A 98 -15.59 -3.42 -0.73
N THR A 99 -15.96 -4.52 -0.09
CA THR A 99 -16.09 -4.58 1.36
C THR A 99 -14.70 -4.79 1.96
N ILE A 100 -14.31 -3.95 2.91
CA ILE A 100 -13.01 -4.05 3.57
C ILE A 100 -13.23 -4.58 4.99
N ILE A 101 -12.68 -5.75 5.28
CA ILE A 101 -12.74 -6.39 6.58
C ILE A 101 -11.35 -6.30 7.21
N VAL A 102 -11.25 -5.63 8.35
CA VAL A 102 -9.97 -5.33 8.99
C VAL A 102 -9.85 -6.09 10.30
N HIS A 103 -8.75 -6.82 10.47
CA HIS A 103 -8.45 -7.46 11.74
C HIS A 103 -8.19 -6.39 12.82
N PRO A 104 -8.72 -6.54 14.05
CA PRO A 104 -8.59 -5.54 15.12
C PRO A 104 -7.15 -5.15 15.48
N ARG A 105 -6.16 -6.01 15.23
CA ARG A 105 -4.74 -5.69 15.46
C ARG A 105 -4.18 -4.65 14.51
N CYS A 106 -4.83 -4.42 13.35
CA CYS A 106 -4.40 -3.42 12.35
C CYS A 106 -4.87 -2.03 12.78
N VAL A 107 -4.40 -1.54 13.92
CA VAL A 107 -4.88 -0.30 14.55
C VAL A 107 -4.54 0.95 13.74
N ASN A 108 -3.39 0.98 13.06
CA ASN A 108 -3.00 2.11 12.20
C ASN A 108 -3.84 2.12 10.92
N PHE A 109 -4.10 0.97 10.32
CA PHE A 109 -4.99 0.86 9.17
C PHE A 109 -6.41 1.34 9.51
N ILE A 110 -6.95 0.93 10.66
CA ILE A 110 -8.26 1.37 11.14
C ILE A 110 -8.29 2.89 11.30
N THR A 111 -7.24 3.48 11.89
CA THR A 111 -7.12 4.92 12.07
C THR A 111 -7.09 5.64 10.72
N GLU A 112 -6.27 5.18 9.79
CA GLU A 112 -6.17 5.81 8.48
C GLU A 112 -7.46 5.70 7.68
N ILE A 113 -8.07 4.52 7.56
CA ILE A 113 -9.29 4.33 6.78
C ILE A 113 -10.48 5.12 7.36
N SER A 114 -10.50 5.33 8.67
CA SER A 114 -11.54 6.11 9.35
C SER A 114 -11.42 7.62 9.12
N ASN A 115 -10.24 8.10 8.73
CA ASN A 115 -9.95 9.53 8.54
C ASN A 115 -9.64 9.90 7.09
N TYR A 116 -9.34 8.93 6.23
CA TYR A 116 -9.01 9.17 4.83
C TYR A 116 -10.24 9.64 4.04
N THR A 117 -10.14 10.83 3.45
CA THR A 117 -11.26 11.48 2.76
C THR A 117 -10.77 12.37 1.63
N TRP A 118 -11.69 12.95 0.88
CA TRP A 118 -11.41 13.97 -0.11
C TRP A 118 -11.08 15.32 0.56
N SER A 119 -10.13 16.04 -0.03
CA SER A 119 -9.81 17.41 0.36
C SER A 119 -10.99 18.34 0.13
N GLU A 120 -10.98 19.46 0.79
CA GLU A 120 -11.99 20.51 0.65
C GLU A 120 -11.39 21.77 0.02
N ASP A 121 -12.18 22.47 -0.78
CA ASP A 121 -11.83 23.79 -1.27
C ASP A 121 -12.02 24.85 -0.17
N LYS A 122 -11.71 26.09 -0.51
CA LYS A 122 -11.84 27.24 0.42
C LYS A 122 -13.28 27.49 0.92
N PHE A 123 -14.27 26.86 0.31
CA PHE A 123 -15.68 26.98 0.67
C PHE A 123 -16.20 25.75 1.41
N GLY A 124 -15.34 24.73 1.68
CA GLY A 124 -15.71 23.49 2.33
C GLY A 124 -16.32 22.43 1.41
N ALA A 125 -16.31 22.66 0.09
CA ALA A 125 -16.80 21.68 -0.87
C ALA A 125 -15.71 20.62 -1.15
N LYS A 126 -16.10 19.34 -1.16
CA LYS A 126 -15.18 18.25 -1.50
C LYS A 126 -14.72 18.37 -2.95
N ILE A 127 -13.41 18.23 -3.14
CA ILE A 127 -12.76 18.18 -4.46
C ILE A 127 -12.24 16.79 -4.73
N ASN A 128 -12.04 16.44 -6.00
CA ASN A 128 -11.59 15.09 -6.39
C ASN A 128 -10.07 14.90 -6.20
N VAL A 129 -9.57 15.28 -5.04
CA VAL A 129 -8.19 15.13 -4.59
C VAL A 129 -8.24 14.58 -3.17
N PRO A 130 -7.61 13.41 -2.88
CA PRO A 130 -7.56 12.90 -1.52
C PRO A 130 -6.71 13.81 -0.62
N ILE A 131 -6.96 13.76 0.68
CA ILE A 131 -6.10 14.45 1.66
C ILE A 131 -4.69 13.86 1.64
N ASP A 132 -3.72 14.70 1.96
CA ASP A 132 -2.30 14.30 2.09
C ASP A 132 -1.95 13.96 3.56
N ASP A 133 -2.88 13.29 4.23
CA ASP A 133 -2.75 12.80 5.59
C ASP A 133 -3.51 11.48 5.70
N PHE A 134 -3.19 10.64 6.69
CA PHE A 134 -3.78 9.31 6.85
C PHE A 134 -3.69 8.45 5.59
N ASN A 135 -2.61 8.58 4.83
CA ASN A 135 -2.51 8.03 3.48
C ASN A 135 -1.46 6.90 3.32
N HIS A 136 -0.63 6.62 4.33
CA HIS A 136 0.49 5.69 4.17
C HIS A 136 0.04 4.24 3.90
N LEU A 137 -0.85 3.69 4.74
CA LEU A 137 -1.43 2.36 4.53
C LEU A 137 -2.50 2.36 3.44
N MET A 138 -3.20 3.48 3.24
CA MET A 138 -4.17 3.63 2.15
C MET A 138 -3.45 3.57 0.79
N ASP A 139 -2.32 4.24 0.65
CA ASP A 139 -1.48 4.18 -0.54
C ASP A 139 -0.88 2.77 -0.71
N ALA A 140 -0.38 2.17 0.36
CA ALA A 140 0.14 0.80 0.32
C ALA A 140 -0.93 -0.20 -0.14
N MET A 141 -2.16 -0.11 0.35
CA MET A 141 -3.28 -0.92 -0.10
C MET A 141 -3.55 -0.70 -1.60
N ARG A 142 -3.63 0.54 -2.03
CA ARG A 142 -3.91 0.91 -3.43
C ARG A 142 -2.84 0.36 -4.38
N TYR A 143 -1.57 0.49 -4.04
CA TYR A 143 -0.47 -0.09 -4.82
C TYR A 143 -0.46 -1.62 -4.77
N GLY A 144 -0.80 -2.21 -3.65
CA GLY A 144 -0.92 -3.67 -3.51
C GLY A 144 -1.95 -4.27 -4.46
N LEU A 145 -2.99 -3.52 -4.80
CA LEU A 145 -4.10 -3.94 -5.66
C LEU A 145 -3.95 -3.47 -7.11
N GLU A 146 -2.87 -2.80 -7.48
CA GLU A 146 -2.71 -2.18 -8.81
C GLU A 146 -2.79 -3.18 -9.98
N ASP A 147 -2.34 -4.42 -9.78
CA ASP A 147 -2.40 -5.45 -10.84
C ASP A 147 -3.83 -5.87 -11.17
N MET A 148 -4.76 -5.67 -10.25
CA MET A 148 -6.19 -5.94 -10.47
C MET A 148 -6.89 -4.81 -11.22
N LEU A 149 -6.33 -3.60 -11.16
CA LEU A 149 -6.83 -2.43 -11.90
C LEU A 149 -6.49 -2.50 -13.38
N VAL A 150 -5.34 -3.07 -13.69
CA VAL A 150 -4.91 -3.33 -15.06
C VAL A 150 -5.36 -4.75 -15.36
N GLY A 151 -6.51 -4.89 -16.02
CA GLY A 151 -6.97 -6.20 -16.54
C GLY A 151 -5.83 -6.89 -17.31
N PRO A 152 -5.93 -8.20 -17.58
CA PRO A 152 -4.89 -8.91 -18.28
C PRO A 152 -4.58 -8.16 -19.57
N ALA A 153 -3.32 -7.75 -19.74
CA ALA A 153 -2.86 -7.18 -20.98
C ALA A 153 -3.05 -8.28 -22.04
N PHE A 154 -4.06 -8.15 -22.85
CA PHE A 154 -4.19 -8.96 -24.05
C PHE A 154 -3.02 -8.55 -24.94
N SER A 155 -1.94 -9.31 -24.92
CA SER A 155 -0.97 -9.28 -25.98
C SER A 155 -1.62 -9.99 -27.17
N PHE A 156 -2.03 -9.23 -28.17
CA PHE A 156 -2.29 -9.78 -29.49
C PHE A 156 -0.91 -10.08 -30.09
N ASP A 157 -0.50 -11.32 -30.03
CA ASP A 157 0.55 -11.83 -30.89
C ASP A 157 -0.01 -12.03 -32.32
#